data_6c79a3f4340e44995503eec6e6c16fd2
#
_entry.id   6c79a3f4340e44995503eec6e6c16fd2
#
_cell.length_a   1.000
_cell.length_b   1.000
_cell.length_c   1.000
_cell.angle_alpha   90.00
_cell.angle_beta   90.00
_cell.angle_gamma   90.00
#
_symmetry.space_group_name_H-M   'P 1'
#
loop_
_entity.id
_entity.type
_entity.pdbx_description
1 polymer ?
#
loop_
_entity_poly.entity_id
_entity_poly.type
_entity_poly.pdbx_seq_one_letter_code
_entity_poly.pdbx_strand_id
1 'polypeptide(L)'
;MCMLDDDKNKNNVLNYMDKDGNFYILGEFDSSISENVVPNLVKRIQEEEDKPNPSIWFYINSNGGYCHELYNLLTLIDIAKSKGIKIYTVVTGRAYSCGSMLAIHGDHRAIYKYGNHLMHLGSTGEEVHTFKQIERTNALNG
;
A
#
# COMPACT_ATOMS: atom_id res chain seq x y z
N MET A 1 -23.79 -12.15 12.31
CA MET A 1 -23.74 -11.75 12.22
C MET A 1 -23.93 -10.79 11.68
N CYS A 2 -24.14 -10.66 11.27
CA CYS A 2 -23.98 -9.85 10.64
C CYS A 2 -24.41 -8.78 10.97
N MET A 3 -24.54 -8.55 11.68
CA MET A 3 -24.81 -7.65 12.05
C MET A 3 -24.47 -6.55 11.91
N LEU A 4 -24.26 -6.10 11.97
CA LEU A 4 -23.57 -5.18 11.74
C LEU A 4 -24.05 -4.22 10.87
N ASP A 5 -25.10 -4.02 10.56
CA ASP A 5 -25.51 -3.35 9.56
C ASP A 5 -25.43 -1.93 9.54
N ASP A 6 -25.76 -1.26 10.48
CA ASP A 6 -25.84 0.14 10.46
C ASP A 6 -24.59 0.80 10.61
N ASP A 7 -23.72 0.24 11.37
CA ASP A 7 -22.47 0.87 11.61
C ASP A 7 -21.48 0.54 10.59
N LYS A 8 -21.77 -0.38 9.75
CA LYS A 8 -20.80 -0.84 8.82
C LYS A 8 -20.29 0.26 7.97
N ASN A 9 -21.10 1.21 7.61
CA ASN A 9 -20.61 2.28 6.78
C ASN A 9 -19.63 3.18 7.47
N LYS A 10 -19.66 3.20 8.77
CA LYS A 10 -18.74 4.03 9.49
C LYS A 10 -17.53 3.29 9.94
N ASN A 11 -17.71 2.02 10.22
CA ASN A 11 -16.65 1.28 10.87
C ASN A 11 -16.00 0.22 10.01
N ASN A 12 -16.51 0.00 8.82
CA ASN A 12 -15.95 -1.00 7.92
C ASN A 12 -14.94 -0.41 6.99
N VAL A 13 -14.00 0.30 7.53
CA VAL A 13 -12.94 0.90 6.74
C VAL A 13 -11.82 -0.11 6.63
N LEU A 14 -11.54 -0.56 5.41
CA LEU A 14 -10.53 -1.56 5.18
C LEU A 14 -9.16 -0.98 4.88
N ASN A 15 -9.10 0.31 4.59
CA ASN A 15 -7.83 1.00 4.37
C ASN A 15 -7.70 2.05 5.46
N TYR A 16 -6.73 1.86 6.36
CA TYR A 16 -6.67 2.73 7.54
C TYR A 16 -5.29 2.67 8.20
N MET A 17 -5.08 3.54 9.17
CA MET A 17 -3.91 3.53 10.04
C MET A 17 -4.36 3.12 11.44
N ASP A 18 -3.62 2.20 12.08
CA ASP A 18 -3.95 1.80 13.43
C ASP A 18 -3.38 2.80 14.44
N LYS A 19 -3.62 2.56 15.71
CA LYS A 19 -3.21 3.50 16.76
C LYS A 19 -1.70 3.59 16.92
N ASP A 20 -0.98 2.61 16.43
CA ASP A 20 0.48 2.59 16.51
C ASP A 20 1.13 3.19 15.27
N GLY A 21 0.34 3.65 14.32
CA GLY A 21 0.86 4.30 13.13
C GLY A 21 1.19 3.37 11.98
N ASN A 22 0.70 2.15 12.01
CA ASN A 22 0.87 1.19 10.93
C ASN A 22 -0.30 1.28 9.97
N PHE A 23 -0.02 1.16 8.68
CA PHE A 23 -1.03 1.30 7.65
C PHE A 23 -1.48 -0.07 7.15
N TYR A 24 -2.79 -0.20 6.95
CA TYR A 24 -3.39 -1.43 6.46
C TYR A 24 -4.16 -1.12 5.18
N ILE A 25 -3.79 -1.79 4.11
CA ILE A 25 -4.46 -1.65 2.82
C ILE A 25 -5.11 -3.01 2.57
N LEU A 26 -6.32 -3.14 3.09
CA LEU A 26 -7.04 -4.42 3.08
C LEU A 26 -8.22 -4.42 2.13
N GLY A 27 -8.49 -3.28 1.52
CA GLY A 27 -9.57 -3.16 0.56
C GLY A 27 -9.04 -2.71 -0.77
N GLU A 28 -9.94 -2.28 -1.62
CA GLU A 28 -9.55 -1.78 -2.94
C GLU A 28 -8.93 -0.40 -2.84
N PHE A 29 -8.15 -0.04 -3.84
CA PHE A 29 -7.63 1.31 -3.97
C PHE A 29 -8.75 2.19 -4.51
N ASP A 30 -9.51 2.76 -3.58
CA ASP A 30 -10.64 3.62 -3.89
C ASP A 30 -10.48 4.91 -3.10
N SER A 31 -11.54 5.70 -3.00
CA SER A 31 -11.46 6.99 -2.31
C SER A 31 -11.04 6.87 -0.85
N SER A 32 -11.17 5.70 -0.24
CA SER A 32 -10.73 5.53 1.14
C SER A 32 -9.23 5.73 1.29
N ILE A 33 -8.46 5.51 0.23
CA ILE A 33 -7.03 5.80 0.26
C ILE A 33 -6.82 7.30 0.49
N SER A 34 -7.48 8.14 -0.33
CA SER A 34 -7.35 9.59 -0.19
C SER A 34 -7.96 10.12 1.09
N GLU A 35 -9.01 9.47 1.58
CA GLU A 35 -9.73 9.96 2.75
C GLU A 35 -9.12 9.52 4.07
N ASN A 36 -8.65 8.30 4.13
CA ASN A 36 -8.22 7.73 5.41
C ASN A 36 -6.72 7.45 5.49
N VAL A 37 -6.10 7.11 4.39
CA VAL A 37 -4.69 6.74 4.41
C VAL A 37 -3.81 7.96 4.18
N VAL A 38 -4.08 8.72 3.14
CA VAL A 38 -3.22 9.84 2.75
C VAL A 38 -3.07 10.89 3.85
N PRO A 39 -4.15 11.39 4.47
CA PRO A 39 -3.98 12.40 5.52
C PRO A 39 -3.18 11.88 6.70
N ASN A 40 -3.39 10.63 7.06
CA ASN A 40 -2.66 10.03 8.18
C ASN A 40 -1.21 9.78 7.82
N LEU A 41 -0.93 9.48 6.56
CA LEU A 41 0.44 9.27 6.12
C LEU A 41 1.22 10.58 6.16
N VAL A 42 0.59 11.69 5.75
CA VAL A 42 1.22 13.00 5.85
C VAL A 42 1.64 13.27 7.29
N LYS A 43 0.74 13.03 8.23
CA LYS A 43 1.04 13.21 9.64
C LYS A 43 2.15 12.30 10.12
N ARG A 44 2.06 11.02 9.73
CA ARG A 44 3.08 10.05 10.14
C ARG A 44 4.46 10.44 9.65
N ILE A 45 4.55 10.94 8.43
CA ILE A 45 5.84 11.38 7.89
C ILE A 45 6.40 12.49 8.75
N GLN A 46 5.57 13.47 9.11
CA GLN A 46 6.01 14.58 9.95
C GLN A 46 6.47 14.11 11.33
N GLU A 47 5.76 13.16 11.89
CA GLU A 47 6.11 12.63 13.21
C GLU A 47 7.39 11.81 13.19
N GLU A 48 7.61 11.11 12.09
CA GLU A 48 8.67 10.14 12.01
C GLU A 48 10.02 10.73 11.62
N GLU A 49 10.01 11.82 10.86
CA GLU A 49 11.24 12.29 10.22
C GLU A 49 12.34 12.67 11.20
N ASP A 50 12.01 13.03 12.43
CA ASP A 50 13.02 13.43 13.41
C ASP A 50 13.40 12.32 14.37
N LYS A 51 12.87 11.13 14.18
CA LYS A 51 13.16 10.02 15.10
C LYS A 51 14.41 9.28 14.66
N PRO A 52 15.10 8.65 15.60
CA PRO A 52 16.19 7.74 15.22
C PRO A 52 15.57 6.50 14.56
N ASN A 53 16.17 6.05 13.48
CA ASN A 53 15.71 4.87 12.74
C ASN A 53 14.23 4.96 12.35
N PRO A 54 13.84 6.03 11.65
CA PRO A 54 12.42 6.22 11.33
C PRO A 54 11.92 5.18 10.34
N SER A 55 10.70 4.70 10.56
CA SER A 55 10.12 3.71 9.69
C SER A 55 8.61 3.83 9.65
N ILE A 56 8.02 3.42 8.54
CA ILE A 56 6.57 3.35 8.35
C ILE A 56 6.26 2.02 7.70
N TRP A 57 5.24 1.33 8.20
CA TRP A 57 4.89 -0.02 7.78
C TRP A 57 3.53 -0.04 7.09
N PHE A 58 3.46 -0.79 5.99
CA PHE A 58 2.22 -1.03 5.25
C PHE A 58 1.95 -2.52 5.17
N TYR A 59 0.77 -2.93 5.60
CA TYR A 59 0.31 -4.31 5.51
C TYR A 59 -0.73 -4.38 4.41
N ILE A 60 -0.55 -5.28 3.46
CA ILE A 60 -1.28 -5.27 2.21
C ILE A 60 -2.01 -6.58 1.98
N ASN A 61 -3.31 -6.48 1.74
CA ASN A 61 -4.12 -7.58 1.25
C ASN A 61 -5.19 -6.96 0.37
N SER A 62 -4.88 -6.77 -0.91
CA SER A 62 -5.72 -5.98 -1.79
C SER A 62 -5.70 -6.53 -3.21
N ASN A 63 -6.86 -6.47 -3.85
CA ASN A 63 -7.00 -6.83 -5.25
C ASN A 63 -6.60 -5.72 -6.19
N GLY A 64 -6.33 -4.52 -5.68
CA GLY A 64 -5.97 -3.37 -6.51
C GLY A 64 -7.09 -2.35 -6.55
N GLY A 65 -7.17 -1.61 -7.64
CA GLY A 65 -8.19 -0.58 -7.83
C GLY A 65 -7.72 0.52 -8.74
N TYR A 66 -8.02 1.76 -8.37
CA TYR A 66 -7.75 2.90 -9.23
C TYR A 66 -6.31 3.37 -9.13
N CYS A 67 -5.68 3.55 -10.27
CA CYS A 67 -4.28 3.95 -10.33
C CYS A 67 -4.02 5.32 -9.70
N HIS A 68 -4.95 6.25 -9.84
CA HIS A 68 -4.70 7.58 -9.28
C HIS A 68 -4.65 7.55 -7.75
N GLU A 69 -5.36 6.63 -7.13
CA GLU A 69 -5.26 6.48 -5.68
C GLU A 69 -3.89 5.93 -5.29
N LEU A 70 -3.38 5.00 -6.07
CA LEU A 70 -2.05 4.47 -5.85
C LEU A 70 -0.98 5.54 -6.04
N TYR A 71 -1.06 6.32 -7.09
CA TYR A 71 -0.01 7.28 -7.42
C TYR A 71 0.14 8.34 -6.33
N ASN A 72 -0.97 8.79 -5.77
CA ASN A 72 -0.91 9.73 -4.67
C ASN A 72 -0.16 9.13 -3.49
N LEU A 73 -0.45 7.88 -3.19
CA LEU A 73 0.20 7.18 -2.10
C LEU A 73 1.69 6.99 -2.36
N LEU A 74 2.05 6.60 -3.58
CA LEU A 74 3.46 6.40 -3.94
C LEU A 74 4.24 7.70 -3.86
N THR A 75 3.63 8.81 -4.24
CA THR A 75 4.29 10.11 -4.15
C THR A 75 4.66 10.41 -2.70
N LEU A 76 3.74 10.17 -1.78
CA LEU A 76 4.03 10.41 -0.37
C LEU A 76 5.09 9.45 0.16
N ILE A 77 5.08 8.22 -0.30
CA ILE A 77 6.10 7.25 0.09
C ILE A 77 7.47 7.73 -0.40
N ASP A 78 7.54 8.24 -1.61
CA ASP A 78 8.81 8.76 -2.12
C ASP A 78 9.30 9.95 -1.30
N ILE A 79 8.39 10.81 -0.89
CA ILE A 79 8.74 11.92 -0.01
C ILE A 79 9.29 11.40 1.31
N ALA A 80 8.63 10.40 1.89
CA ALA A 80 9.11 9.80 3.13
C ALA A 80 10.52 9.25 2.97
N LYS A 81 10.76 8.54 1.88
CA LYS A 81 12.09 7.98 1.62
C LYS A 81 13.13 9.08 1.50
N SER A 82 12.78 10.19 0.86
CA SER A 82 13.71 11.30 0.71
C SER A 82 14.09 11.92 2.05
N LYS A 83 13.29 11.69 3.08
CA LYS A 83 13.57 12.18 4.42
C LYS A 83 14.25 11.11 5.29
N GLY A 84 14.67 10.01 4.69
CA GLY A 84 15.38 8.97 5.41
C GLY A 84 14.48 7.99 6.13
N ILE A 85 13.19 8.05 5.90
CA ILE A 85 12.25 7.13 6.54
C ILE A 85 12.24 5.82 5.75
N LYS A 86 12.43 4.72 6.44
CA LYS A 86 12.42 3.40 5.81
C LYS A 86 10.99 2.92 5.66
N ILE A 87 10.63 2.46 4.48
CA ILE A 87 9.29 1.99 4.20
C ILE A 87 9.32 0.47 4.16
N TYR A 88 8.46 -0.13 4.97
CA TYR A 88 8.32 -1.58 5.03
C TYR A 88 6.96 -1.95 4.44
N THR A 89 6.95 -2.90 3.51
CA THR A 89 5.71 -3.42 2.96
C THR A 89 5.63 -4.91 3.23
N VAL A 90 4.48 -5.35 3.71
CA VAL A 90 4.27 -6.75 4.09
C VAL A 90 2.98 -7.22 3.43
N VAL A 91 3.09 -8.19 2.54
CA VAL A 91 1.91 -8.77 1.90
C VAL A 91 1.38 -9.87 2.79
N THR A 92 0.18 -9.70 3.32
CA THR A 92 -0.40 -10.68 4.23
C THR A 92 -1.30 -11.67 3.51
N GLY A 93 -1.77 -11.32 2.34
CA GLY A 93 -2.61 -12.19 1.53
C GLY A 93 -2.36 -11.92 0.06
N ARG A 94 -3.18 -11.05 -0.52
CA ARG A 94 -3.04 -10.71 -1.94
C ARG A 94 -2.44 -9.34 -2.11
N ALA A 95 -1.64 -9.19 -3.13
CA ALA A 95 -1.16 -7.90 -3.56
C ALA A 95 -1.26 -7.89 -5.08
N TYR A 96 -2.44 -7.54 -5.59
CA TYR A 96 -2.72 -7.60 -7.01
C TYR A 96 -2.78 -6.21 -7.60
N SER A 97 -2.31 -6.05 -8.82
CA SER A 97 -2.38 -4.78 -9.55
C SER A 97 -1.76 -3.65 -8.71
N CYS A 98 -2.55 -2.64 -8.33
CA CYS A 98 -2.07 -1.53 -7.51
C CYS A 98 -1.46 -2.02 -6.20
N GLY A 99 -2.01 -3.08 -5.62
CA GLY A 99 -1.46 -3.67 -4.40
C GLY A 99 -0.05 -4.21 -4.60
N SER A 100 0.20 -4.80 -5.76
CA SER A 100 1.52 -5.30 -6.09
C SER A 100 2.52 -4.15 -6.27
N MET A 101 2.08 -3.07 -6.92
CA MET A 101 2.96 -1.92 -7.09
C MET A 101 3.32 -1.29 -5.75
N LEU A 102 2.36 -1.19 -4.85
CA LEU A 102 2.66 -0.69 -3.52
C LEU A 102 3.66 -1.60 -2.81
N ALA A 103 3.44 -2.91 -2.92
CA ALA A 103 4.32 -3.87 -2.25
C ALA A 103 5.77 -3.74 -2.69
N ILE A 104 6.00 -3.56 -4.00
CA ILE A 104 7.38 -3.48 -4.48
C ILE A 104 8.02 -2.13 -4.20
N HIS A 105 7.26 -1.17 -3.76
CA HIS A 105 7.79 0.16 -3.47
C HIS A 105 8.47 0.26 -2.10
N GLY A 106 8.32 -0.75 -1.26
CA GLY A 106 8.96 -0.74 0.04
C GLY A 106 10.46 -0.90 -0.05
N ASP A 107 11.19 -0.27 0.88
CA ASP A 107 12.62 -0.50 1.03
C ASP A 107 12.87 -1.92 1.49
N HIS A 108 12.02 -2.39 2.39
CA HIS A 108 12.05 -3.76 2.90
C HIS A 108 10.70 -4.38 2.59
N ARG A 109 10.72 -5.52 1.95
CA ARG A 109 9.50 -6.15 1.45
C ARG A 109 9.41 -7.58 1.95
N ALA A 110 8.24 -7.96 2.41
CA ALA A 110 8.02 -9.32 2.91
C ALA A 110 6.67 -9.81 2.42
N ILE A 111 6.55 -11.13 2.32
CA ILE A 111 5.28 -11.74 1.97
C ILE A 111 5.12 -12.95 2.87
N TYR A 112 3.94 -13.11 3.44
CA TYR A 112 3.65 -14.23 4.30
C TYR A 112 3.54 -15.51 3.46
N LYS A 113 3.64 -16.62 4.15
CA LYS A 113 3.73 -17.94 3.52
C LYS A 113 2.64 -18.21 2.48
N TYR A 114 1.42 -17.77 2.75
CA TYR A 114 0.31 -18.02 1.84
C TYR A 114 -0.05 -16.81 1.00
N GLY A 115 0.76 -15.77 1.05
CA GLY A 115 0.50 -14.59 0.25
C GLY A 115 0.99 -14.76 -1.17
N ASN A 116 0.45 -13.93 -2.06
CA ASN A 116 0.96 -13.88 -3.41
C ASN A 116 0.72 -12.50 -3.99
N HIS A 117 1.38 -12.22 -5.09
CA HIS A 117 1.24 -10.93 -5.74
C HIS A 117 1.16 -11.13 -7.24
N LEU A 118 0.53 -10.17 -7.89
CA LEU A 118 0.23 -10.28 -9.29
C LEU A 118 0.04 -8.89 -9.87
N MET A 119 0.59 -8.63 -11.02
CA MET A 119 0.40 -7.38 -11.71
C MET A 119 -0.04 -7.65 -13.15
N HIS A 120 -0.99 -6.85 -13.64
CA HIS A 120 -1.38 -6.93 -15.01
C HIS A 120 -1.46 -5.52 -15.59
N LEU A 121 -1.46 -5.44 -16.92
CA LEU A 121 -1.42 -4.15 -17.59
C LEU A 121 -2.83 -3.60 -17.72
N GLY A 122 -3.09 -2.53 -17.00
CA GLY A 122 -4.30 -1.75 -17.14
C GLY A 122 -5.59 -2.51 -17.38
N SER A 123 -6.63 -1.78 -17.70
CA SER A 123 -7.94 -2.38 -17.90
C SER A 123 -8.04 -3.16 -19.17
N THR A 124 -7.25 -2.82 -20.18
CA THR A 124 -7.22 -3.56 -21.40
C THR A 124 -6.10 -4.56 -21.40
N GLY A 125 -5.33 -4.59 -20.35
CA GLY A 125 -4.16 -5.43 -20.30
C GLY A 125 -4.52 -6.85 -20.00
N GLU A 126 -4.09 -7.70 -20.87
CA GLU A 126 -4.32 -9.08 -20.69
C GLU A 126 -3.11 -9.79 -20.16
N GLU A 127 -2.00 -9.10 -20.09
CA GLU A 127 -0.77 -9.71 -19.65
C GLU A 127 -0.62 -9.65 -18.15
N VAL A 128 -0.12 -10.72 -17.59
CA VAL A 128 0.13 -10.83 -16.17
C VAL A 128 1.62 -10.99 -15.96
N HIS A 129 2.19 -10.16 -15.12
CA HIS A 129 3.63 -10.17 -14.88
C HIS A 129 3.94 -10.73 -13.50
N THR A 130 5.06 -11.43 -13.40
CA THR A 130 5.54 -11.87 -12.11
C THR A 130 6.19 -10.68 -11.40
N PHE A 131 6.35 -10.83 -10.12
CA PHE A 131 7.04 -9.83 -9.32
C PHE A 131 8.41 -9.51 -9.91
N LYS A 132 9.12 -10.55 -10.30
CA LYS A 132 10.44 -10.40 -10.84
C LYS A 132 10.47 -9.60 -12.12
N GLN A 133 9.48 -9.78 -12.97
CA GLN A 133 9.38 -9.00 -14.20
C GLN A 133 9.14 -7.54 -13.91
N ILE A 134 8.32 -7.24 -12.91
CA ILE A 134 8.04 -5.87 -12.53
C ILE A 134 9.30 -5.20 -11.99
N GLU A 135 10.03 -5.89 -11.14
CA GLU A 135 11.27 -5.34 -10.61
C GLU A 135 12.26 -5.03 -11.72
N ARG A 136 12.39 -5.94 -12.67
CA ARG A 136 13.32 -5.74 -13.77
C ARG A 136 12.92 -4.54 -14.62
N THR A 137 11.64 -4.39 -14.87
CA THR A 137 11.15 -3.25 -15.65
C THR A 137 11.47 -1.94 -14.94
N ASN A 138 11.25 -1.89 -13.64
CA ASN A 138 11.54 -0.68 -12.87
C ASN A 138 13.03 -0.38 -12.88
N ALA A 139 13.86 -1.38 -12.80
CA ALA A 139 15.30 -1.20 -12.83
C ALA A 139 15.77 -0.64 -14.17
N LEU A 140 15.15 -1.07 -15.26
CA LEU A 140 15.52 -0.59 -16.58
C LEU A 140 15.04 0.84 -16.82
N ASN A 141 13.94 1.22 -16.23
CA ASN A 141 13.38 2.54 -16.43
C ASN A 141 13.82 3.54 -15.38
N GLY A 142 14.39 3.07 -14.33
CA GLY A 142 14.85 3.93 -13.25
C GLY A 142 16.24 4.38 -13.51
#